data_4a42830635f1acb1688870d3fb58ae6d
#
_entry.id   4a42830635f1acb1688870d3fb58ae6d
#
_cell.length_a   1.000
_cell.length_b   1.000
_cell.length_c   1.000
_cell.angle_alpha   90.00
_cell.angle_beta   90.00
_cell.angle_gamma   90.00
#
_symmetry.space_group_name_H-M   'P 1'
#
loop_
_entity.id
_entity.type
_entity.pdbx_description
1 polymer ?
#
loop_
_entity_poly.entity_id
_entity_poly.type
_entity_poly.pdbx_seq_one_letter_code
_entity_poly.pdbx_strand_id
1 'polypeptide(L)'
;MADAAQVKKTAIKVLCCVEKVASFASSIDPLFGIVSSLVGVVRKGLLDDESHPMDKDFQELHGQLETISEKNRQCLRQIQIDEVNETFGKYEEFIKHQYVAFANMVARVKKDPDAAGRHMDEFEKIYERDKADMSLNVYYRGVMGKGATFGRPLLLVYLEHCDRDRNIMEHRCSHLRLLFHMGLVALMAYTTVTEDDEEEVSQKWTKRVQDIQKKMEEVLSQCKDESSVGSEREVGGSGNQLEGRREEGREVGDKRGGRNKVLSIK
;
A
#
# COMPACT_ATOMS: atom_id res chain seq x y z
N MET A 1 27.77 22.25 -24.49
CA MET A 1 27.69 20.84 -24.92
C MET A 1 28.20 20.02 -23.76
N ALA A 2 27.38 19.15 -23.15
CA ALA A 2 27.87 18.22 -22.15
C ALA A 2 28.90 17.29 -22.83
N ASP A 3 30.02 17.03 -22.16
CA ASP A 3 31.04 16.13 -22.65
C ASP A 3 30.43 14.72 -22.77
N ALA A 4 30.53 14.10 -23.96
CA ALA A 4 29.97 12.77 -24.22
C ALA A 4 30.45 11.70 -23.19
N ALA A 5 31.66 11.88 -22.64
CA ALA A 5 32.18 11.06 -21.56
C ALA A 5 31.39 11.24 -20.25
N GLN A 6 30.98 12.46 -19.92
CA GLN A 6 30.18 12.76 -18.72
C GLN A 6 28.78 12.21 -18.84
N VAL A 7 28.14 12.36 -20.00
CA VAL A 7 26.80 11.81 -20.27
C VAL A 7 26.80 10.30 -20.10
N LYS A 8 27.77 9.61 -20.69
CA LYS A 8 27.92 8.17 -20.56
C LYS A 8 28.16 7.74 -19.12
N LYS A 9 28.97 8.49 -18.35
CA LYS A 9 29.20 8.23 -16.93
C LYS A 9 27.92 8.33 -16.10
N THR A 10 27.11 9.36 -16.35
CA THR A 10 25.83 9.57 -15.62
C THR A 10 24.79 8.51 -15.97
N ALA A 11 24.66 8.11 -17.24
CA ALA A 11 23.80 7.02 -17.64
C ALA A 11 24.20 5.69 -16.96
N ILE A 12 25.50 5.39 -16.89
CA ILE A 12 26.00 4.21 -16.16
C ILE A 12 25.65 4.31 -14.67
N LYS A 13 25.71 5.50 -14.05
CA LYS A 13 25.34 5.69 -12.65
C LYS A 13 23.87 5.30 -12.39
N VAL A 14 22.95 5.68 -13.28
CA VAL A 14 21.54 5.29 -13.17
C VAL A 14 21.37 3.78 -13.30
N LEU A 15 22.11 3.14 -14.20
CA LEU A 15 22.07 1.68 -14.37
C LEU A 15 22.56 0.97 -13.08
N CYS A 16 23.68 1.41 -12.52
CA CYS A 16 24.19 0.88 -11.24
C CYS A 16 23.19 1.13 -10.09
N CYS A 17 22.50 2.27 -10.08
CA CYS A 17 21.45 2.55 -9.12
C CYS A 17 20.33 1.50 -9.21
N VAL A 18 19.83 1.20 -10.41
CA VAL A 18 18.79 0.20 -10.61
C VAL A 18 19.23 -1.19 -10.17
N GLU A 19 20.48 -1.59 -10.44
CA GLU A 19 21.02 -2.88 -9.98
C GLU A 19 21.08 -2.99 -8.46
N LYS A 20 21.53 -1.92 -7.78
CA LYS A 20 21.61 -1.87 -6.32
C LYS A 20 20.22 -1.88 -5.67
N VAL A 21 19.27 -1.11 -6.20
CA VAL A 21 17.88 -1.11 -5.77
C VAL A 21 17.27 -2.49 -5.93
N ALA A 22 17.49 -3.17 -7.04
CA ALA A 22 16.99 -4.52 -7.25
C ALA A 22 17.62 -5.55 -6.31
N SER A 23 18.91 -5.44 -6.05
CA SER A 23 19.61 -6.30 -5.09
C SER A 23 19.04 -6.12 -3.69
N PHE A 24 18.82 -4.87 -3.27
CA PHE A 24 18.20 -4.56 -1.97
C PHE A 24 16.75 -5.05 -1.92
N ALA A 25 15.93 -4.76 -2.91
CA ALA A 25 14.56 -5.25 -2.99
C ALA A 25 14.51 -6.78 -2.85
N SER A 26 15.39 -7.50 -3.55
CA SER A 26 15.50 -8.96 -3.44
C SER A 26 15.80 -9.47 -2.04
N SER A 27 16.45 -8.68 -1.21
CA SER A 27 16.75 -9.04 0.18
C SER A 27 15.56 -8.85 1.12
N ILE A 28 14.67 -7.89 0.83
CA ILE A 28 13.52 -7.58 1.68
C ILE A 28 12.20 -8.20 1.18
N ASP A 29 12.06 -8.49 -0.12
CA ASP A 29 10.85 -9.04 -0.71
C ASP A 29 10.37 -10.34 -0.04
N PRO A 30 11.24 -11.34 0.24
CA PRO A 30 10.83 -12.54 0.93
C PRO A 30 10.26 -12.26 2.32
N LEU A 31 10.80 -11.24 3.02
CA LEU A 31 10.32 -10.84 4.35
C LEU A 31 8.92 -10.26 4.30
N PHE A 32 8.58 -9.59 3.20
CA PHE A 32 7.23 -9.04 2.98
C PHE A 32 6.28 -10.02 2.30
N GLY A 33 6.75 -11.19 1.84
CA GLY A 33 5.96 -12.13 1.05
C GLY A 33 5.59 -11.56 -0.32
N ILE A 34 6.39 -10.62 -0.82
CA ILE A 34 6.24 -10.03 -2.15
C ILE A 34 7.00 -10.92 -3.12
N VAL A 35 6.30 -11.52 -4.07
CA VAL A 35 6.95 -12.20 -5.20
C VAL A 35 7.36 -11.13 -6.19
N SER A 36 8.58 -10.64 -6.05
CA SER A 36 9.03 -9.50 -6.80
C SER A 36 9.40 -9.86 -8.23
N SER A 37 8.77 -9.20 -9.16
CA SER A 37 9.18 -9.15 -10.55
C SER A 37 10.35 -8.17 -10.79
N LEU A 38 10.60 -7.20 -9.87
CA LEU A 38 11.68 -6.22 -9.98
C LEU A 38 13.05 -6.86 -10.22
N VAL A 39 13.35 -8.00 -9.59
CA VAL A 39 14.62 -8.71 -9.78
C VAL A 39 14.77 -9.30 -11.19
N GLY A 40 13.67 -9.82 -11.72
CA GLY A 40 13.66 -10.36 -13.11
C GLY A 40 13.83 -9.28 -14.16
N VAL A 41 13.34 -8.10 -13.86
CA VAL A 41 13.30 -6.93 -14.75
C VAL A 41 14.65 -6.30 -14.92
N VAL A 42 15.38 -6.09 -13.85
CA VAL A 42 16.70 -5.46 -13.90
C VAL A 42 17.68 -6.33 -14.69
N ARG A 43 17.59 -7.65 -14.53
CA ARG A 43 18.46 -8.59 -15.26
C ARG A 43 18.17 -8.66 -16.76
N LYS A 44 16.91 -8.53 -17.18
CA LYS A 44 16.52 -8.56 -18.59
C LYS A 44 16.54 -7.19 -19.28
N GLY A 45 16.10 -6.15 -18.58
CA GLY A 45 15.89 -4.83 -19.19
C GLY A 45 17.14 -4.02 -19.47
N LEU A 46 18.30 -4.44 -18.94
CA LEU A 46 19.58 -3.76 -19.16
C LEU A 46 20.38 -4.35 -20.35
N LEU A 47 20.07 -5.58 -20.76
CA LEU A 47 20.83 -6.30 -21.77
C LEU A 47 20.10 -6.43 -23.11
N ASP A 48 18.79 -6.26 -23.15
CA ASP A 48 17.99 -6.36 -24.37
C ASP A 48 17.48 -5.00 -24.82
N ASP A 49 17.73 -4.68 -26.08
CA ASP A 49 17.36 -3.44 -26.77
C ASP A 49 15.83 -3.29 -27.00
N GLU A 50 15.03 -4.24 -26.50
CA GLU A 50 13.57 -4.18 -26.53
C GLU A 50 13.01 -3.46 -25.31
N SER A 51 12.50 -2.25 -25.53
CA SER A 51 11.69 -1.49 -24.58
C SER A 51 10.62 -2.38 -23.98
N HIS A 52 10.59 -2.57 -22.63
CA HIS A 52 9.32 -2.78 -21.93
C HIS A 52 9.25 -3.61 -20.62
N PRO A 53 10.24 -4.38 -20.12
CA PRO A 53 9.97 -5.13 -18.91
C PRO A 53 9.76 -4.23 -17.66
N MET A 54 10.57 -3.18 -17.49
CA MET A 54 10.50 -2.33 -16.27
C MET A 54 9.22 -1.52 -16.18
N ASP A 55 8.72 -0.98 -17.31
CA ASP A 55 7.47 -0.21 -17.28
C ASP A 55 6.28 -1.08 -16.87
N LYS A 56 6.24 -2.35 -17.32
CA LYS A 56 5.18 -3.29 -16.94
C LYS A 56 5.22 -3.62 -15.45
N ASP A 57 6.40 -3.86 -14.90
CA ASP A 57 6.52 -4.29 -13.50
C ASP A 57 6.30 -3.14 -12.53
N PHE A 58 6.76 -1.93 -12.85
CA PHE A 58 6.38 -0.73 -12.11
C PHE A 58 4.88 -0.47 -12.19
N GLN A 59 4.27 -0.68 -13.36
CA GLN A 59 2.82 -0.54 -13.53
C GLN A 59 2.05 -1.65 -12.81
N GLU A 60 2.56 -2.88 -12.82
CA GLU A 60 1.95 -4.00 -12.11
C GLU A 60 1.98 -3.79 -10.59
N LEU A 61 3.14 -3.42 -10.02
CA LEU A 61 3.25 -3.07 -8.60
C LEU A 61 2.36 -1.88 -8.24
N HIS A 62 2.34 -0.86 -9.08
CA HIS A 62 1.47 0.29 -8.89
C HIS A 62 0.00 -0.12 -8.96
N GLY A 63 -0.40 -0.93 -9.93
CA GLY A 63 -1.74 -1.47 -10.07
C GLY A 63 -2.16 -2.36 -8.88
N GLN A 64 -1.25 -3.19 -8.37
CA GLN A 64 -1.48 -3.97 -7.16
C GLN A 64 -1.69 -3.06 -5.95
N LEU A 65 -0.85 -2.02 -5.76
CA LEU A 65 -1.02 -1.07 -4.68
C LEU A 65 -2.34 -0.32 -4.79
N GLU A 66 -2.70 0.18 -5.96
CA GLU A 66 -3.98 0.88 -6.18
C GLU A 66 -5.17 -0.03 -5.86
N THR A 67 -5.13 -1.30 -6.29
CA THR A 67 -6.18 -2.28 -6.00
C THR A 67 -6.27 -2.56 -4.49
N ILE A 68 -5.14 -2.77 -3.83
CA ILE A 68 -5.09 -3.00 -2.38
C ILE A 68 -5.47 -1.73 -1.62
N SER A 69 -5.03 -0.55 -2.07
CA SER A 69 -5.40 0.73 -1.48
C SER A 69 -6.90 1.00 -1.60
N GLU A 70 -7.54 0.66 -2.72
CA GLU A 70 -8.99 0.82 -2.86
C GLU A 70 -9.77 -0.13 -1.95
N LYS A 71 -9.38 -1.40 -1.88
CA LYS A 71 -9.96 -2.35 -0.91
C LYS A 71 -9.74 -1.88 0.54
N ASN A 72 -8.55 -1.38 0.84
CA ASN A 72 -8.23 -0.81 2.13
C ASN A 72 -9.12 0.40 2.45
N ARG A 73 -9.33 1.29 1.49
CA ARG A 73 -10.21 2.46 1.60
C ARG A 73 -11.68 2.08 1.80
N GLN A 74 -12.17 1.06 1.10
CA GLN A 74 -13.52 0.52 1.30
C GLN A 74 -13.71 -0.07 2.70
N CYS A 75 -12.74 -0.85 3.18
CA CYS A 75 -12.74 -1.35 4.55
C CYS A 75 -12.66 -0.20 5.58
N LEU A 76 -11.90 0.88 5.29
CA LEU A 76 -11.81 2.06 6.17
C LEU A 76 -13.11 2.86 6.22
N ARG A 77 -13.85 2.97 5.12
CA ARG A 77 -15.15 3.65 5.09
C ARG A 77 -16.20 2.96 5.97
N GLN A 78 -16.11 1.65 6.13
CA GLN A 78 -16.97 0.90 7.04
C GLN A 78 -16.61 1.11 8.51
N ILE A 79 -15.41 1.60 8.79
CA ILE A 79 -14.82 1.69 10.11
C ILE A 79 -14.30 3.13 10.24
N GLN A 80 -15.08 4.09 10.57
CA GLN A 80 -14.73 5.51 10.82
C GLN A 80 -13.28 5.74 11.36
N ILE A 81 -12.24 5.48 10.52
CA ILE A 81 -10.83 5.72 10.87
C ILE A 81 -10.38 7.05 10.26
N ASP A 82 -11.07 8.12 10.58
CA ASP A 82 -10.65 9.46 10.20
C ASP A 82 -9.28 9.80 10.80
N GLU A 83 -9.00 9.36 12.03
CA GLU A 83 -7.74 9.58 12.74
C GLU A 83 -6.52 8.96 12.00
N VAL A 84 -6.65 7.75 11.46
CA VAL A 84 -5.56 7.10 10.71
C VAL A 84 -5.32 7.81 9.39
N ASN A 85 -6.38 8.13 8.66
CA ASN A 85 -6.27 8.83 7.38
C ASN A 85 -5.68 10.23 7.55
N GLU A 86 -6.11 10.96 8.57
CA GLU A 86 -5.57 12.28 8.89
C GLU A 86 -4.08 12.22 9.25
N THR A 87 -3.69 11.21 10.04
CA THR A 87 -2.31 11.08 10.51
C THR A 87 -1.36 10.52 9.44
N PHE A 88 -1.77 9.50 8.69
CA PHE A 88 -0.89 8.72 7.81
C PHE A 88 -1.09 9.00 6.32
N GLY A 89 -2.27 9.44 5.89
CA GLY A 89 -2.62 9.54 4.47
C GLY A 89 -1.66 10.38 3.64
N LYS A 90 -1.22 11.55 4.15
CA LYS A 90 -0.24 12.39 3.44
C LYS A 90 1.13 11.70 3.25
N TYR A 91 1.55 10.88 4.21
CA TYR A 91 2.83 10.16 4.12
C TYR A 91 2.75 8.98 3.14
N GLU A 92 1.57 8.37 3.02
CA GLU A 92 1.29 7.38 1.98
C GLU A 92 1.43 8.00 0.59
N GLU A 93 0.81 9.15 0.36
CA GLU A 93 0.91 9.85 -0.92
C GLU A 93 2.36 10.28 -1.23
N PHE A 94 3.12 10.71 -0.23
CA PHE A 94 4.54 11.02 -0.43
C PHE A 94 5.34 9.79 -0.85
N ILE A 95 5.16 8.64 -0.19
CA ILE A 95 5.85 7.40 -0.55
C ILE A 95 5.51 6.97 -1.98
N LYS A 96 4.23 6.99 -2.36
CA LYS A 96 3.79 6.67 -3.72
C LYS A 96 4.42 7.60 -4.75
N HIS A 97 4.41 8.90 -4.47
CA HIS A 97 4.96 9.90 -5.38
C HIS A 97 6.47 9.74 -5.58
N GLN A 98 7.22 9.44 -4.54
CA GLN A 98 8.66 9.19 -4.62
C GLN A 98 8.99 7.95 -5.43
N TYR A 99 8.22 6.86 -5.24
CA TYR A 99 8.36 5.66 -6.03
C TYR A 99 8.10 5.90 -7.53
N VAL A 100 7.01 6.61 -7.84
CA VAL A 100 6.69 7.00 -9.23
C VAL A 100 7.77 7.91 -9.82
N ALA A 101 8.33 8.84 -9.02
CA ALA A 101 9.42 9.70 -9.46
C ALA A 101 10.68 8.89 -9.82
N PHE A 102 11.03 7.86 -9.03
CA PHE A 102 12.12 6.95 -9.35
C PHE A 102 11.85 6.19 -10.66
N ALA A 103 10.66 5.58 -10.80
CA ALA A 103 10.29 4.88 -12.03
C ALA A 103 10.38 5.78 -13.26
N ASN A 104 9.89 7.02 -13.15
CA ASN A 104 9.97 8.02 -14.22
C ASN A 104 11.41 8.41 -14.54
N MET A 105 12.28 8.57 -13.54
CA MET A 105 13.69 8.82 -13.75
C MET A 105 14.31 7.73 -14.62
N VAL A 106 14.12 6.46 -14.25
CA VAL A 106 14.67 5.32 -15.00
C VAL A 106 14.15 5.27 -16.44
N ALA A 107 12.82 5.43 -16.61
CA ALA A 107 12.21 5.40 -17.94
C ALA A 107 12.73 6.54 -18.85
N ARG A 108 12.88 7.75 -18.29
CA ARG A 108 13.39 8.91 -19.03
C ARG A 108 14.86 8.78 -19.40
N VAL A 109 15.70 8.27 -18.48
CA VAL A 109 17.13 8.06 -18.77
C VAL A 109 17.34 7.02 -19.85
N LYS A 110 16.52 5.96 -19.89
CA LYS A 110 16.53 5.00 -21.00
C LYS A 110 16.21 5.66 -22.34
N LYS A 111 15.26 6.59 -22.35
CA LYS A 111 14.76 7.25 -23.55
C LYS A 111 15.68 8.37 -24.04
N ASP A 112 16.30 9.07 -23.11
CA ASP A 112 17.22 10.21 -23.35
C ASP A 112 18.40 10.13 -22.37
N PRO A 113 19.40 9.29 -22.67
CA PRO A 113 20.59 9.14 -21.81
C PRO A 113 21.38 10.45 -21.69
N ASP A 114 21.30 11.35 -22.70
CA ASP A 114 22.01 12.62 -22.69
C ASP A 114 21.49 13.58 -21.62
N ALA A 115 20.24 13.41 -21.21
CA ALA A 115 19.63 14.18 -20.14
C ALA A 115 19.65 13.48 -18.76
N ALA A 116 20.40 12.39 -18.61
CA ALA A 116 20.41 11.56 -17.38
C ALA A 116 20.65 12.39 -16.11
N GLY A 117 21.60 13.33 -16.12
CA GLY A 117 21.87 14.21 -14.98
C GLY A 117 20.64 15.00 -14.55
N ARG A 118 19.94 15.62 -15.51
CA ARG A 118 18.73 16.38 -15.23
C ARG A 118 17.62 15.50 -14.61
N HIS A 119 17.46 14.28 -15.11
CA HIS A 119 16.44 13.36 -14.59
C HIS A 119 16.77 12.86 -13.18
N MET A 120 18.06 12.68 -12.86
CA MET A 120 18.52 12.40 -11.50
C MET A 120 18.24 13.58 -10.55
N ASP A 121 18.60 14.80 -10.95
CA ASP A 121 18.33 16.02 -10.16
C ASP A 121 16.82 16.25 -9.92
N GLU A 122 15.98 15.93 -10.90
CA GLU A 122 14.51 16.00 -10.75
C GLU A 122 14.01 14.99 -9.72
N PHE A 123 14.51 13.77 -9.74
CA PHE A 123 14.16 12.73 -8.74
C PHE A 123 14.62 13.15 -7.34
N GLU A 124 15.86 13.58 -7.18
CA GLU A 124 16.43 14.04 -5.91
C GLU A 124 15.58 15.16 -5.30
N LYS A 125 15.24 16.18 -6.07
CA LYS A 125 14.39 17.28 -5.62
C LYS A 125 13.00 16.85 -5.19
N ILE A 126 12.39 15.88 -5.88
CA ILE A 126 11.08 15.32 -5.49
C ILE A 126 11.22 14.58 -4.17
N TYR A 127 12.24 13.74 -4.05
CA TYR A 127 12.50 12.95 -2.86
C TYR A 127 12.69 13.82 -1.62
N GLU A 128 13.52 14.86 -1.71
CA GLU A 128 13.77 15.81 -0.62
C GLU A 128 12.52 16.63 -0.26
N ARG A 129 11.81 17.15 -1.27
CA ARG A 129 10.58 17.92 -1.06
C ARG A 129 9.54 17.12 -0.29
N ASP A 130 9.37 15.85 -0.62
CA ASP A 130 8.35 14.97 -0.04
C ASP A 130 8.83 14.31 1.28
N LYS A 131 10.00 14.73 1.79
CA LYS A 131 10.54 14.30 3.10
C LYS A 131 10.47 12.78 3.30
N ALA A 132 11.00 12.04 2.35
CA ALA A 132 10.83 10.59 2.22
C ALA A 132 11.27 9.80 3.45
N ASP A 133 12.42 10.10 4.01
CA ASP A 133 12.91 9.45 5.23
C ASP A 133 11.94 9.62 6.40
N MET A 134 11.32 10.79 6.49
CA MET A 134 10.32 11.04 7.52
C MET A 134 9.07 10.18 7.28
N SER A 135 8.61 10.05 6.04
CA SER A 135 7.41 9.28 5.70
C SER A 135 7.55 7.80 6.08
N LEU A 136 8.65 7.16 5.71
CA LEU A 136 8.95 5.79 6.13
C LEU A 136 9.09 5.65 7.64
N ASN A 137 9.77 6.60 8.30
CA ASN A 137 9.94 6.59 9.74
C ASN A 137 8.61 6.77 10.49
N VAL A 138 7.69 7.58 9.97
CA VAL A 138 6.33 7.75 10.52
C VAL A 138 5.58 6.42 10.50
N TYR A 139 5.55 5.75 9.35
CA TYR A 139 4.92 4.43 9.25
C TYR A 139 5.59 3.38 10.13
N TYR A 140 6.91 3.34 10.15
CA TYR A 140 7.65 2.41 11.04
C TYR A 140 7.28 2.63 12.52
N ARG A 141 7.29 3.89 12.98
CA ARG A 141 6.91 4.22 14.38
C ARG A 141 5.46 3.89 14.65
N GLY A 142 4.56 4.15 13.70
CA GLY A 142 3.14 3.82 13.81
C GLY A 142 2.91 2.31 13.97
N VAL A 143 3.56 1.49 13.12
CA VAL A 143 3.46 0.03 13.19
C VAL A 143 4.05 -0.51 14.50
N MET A 144 5.22 -0.01 14.89
CA MET A 144 5.91 -0.45 16.11
C MET A 144 5.31 0.09 17.40
N GLY A 145 4.40 1.05 17.33
CA GLY A 145 3.84 1.71 18.51
C GLY A 145 4.86 2.55 19.28
N LYS A 146 5.89 3.05 18.61
CA LYS A 146 6.97 3.85 19.21
C LYS A 146 6.71 5.34 19.01
N GLY A 147 6.46 6.05 20.10
CA GLY A 147 6.37 7.51 20.13
C GLY A 147 5.02 8.05 20.55
N ALA A 148 5.03 9.09 21.37
CA ALA A 148 3.86 9.75 21.90
C ALA A 148 2.99 10.47 20.83
N THR A 149 3.50 10.59 19.60
CA THR A 149 2.86 11.34 18.52
C THR A 149 1.64 10.63 17.92
N PHE A 150 1.52 9.30 18.09
CA PHE A 150 0.52 8.47 17.40
C PHE A 150 -0.50 7.83 18.34
N GLY A 151 -0.59 8.28 19.61
CA GLY A 151 -1.55 7.78 20.60
C GLY A 151 -1.51 6.26 20.77
N ARG A 152 -1.96 5.51 19.76
CA ARG A 152 -2.01 4.04 19.77
C ARG A 152 -1.26 3.44 18.58
N PRO A 153 -0.69 2.21 18.71
CA PRO A 153 -0.07 1.50 17.60
C PRO A 153 -1.04 1.30 16.43
N LEU A 154 -0.60 1.61 15.21
CA LEU A 154 -1.43 1.54 14.01
C LEU A 154 -2.10 0.18 13.81
N LEU A 155 -1.34 -0.91 14.01
CA LEU A 155 -1.88 -2.26 13.86
C LEU A 155 -2.93 -2.63 14.92
N LEU A 156 -2.82 -2.08 16.14
CA LEU A 156 -3.83 -2.28 17.17
C LEU A 156 -5.11 -1.51 16.86
N VAL A 157 -4.99 -0.29 16.32
CA VAL A 157 -6.14 0.47 15.83
C VAL A 157 -6.86 -0.32 14.74
N TYR A 158 -6.14 -0.88 13.78
CA TYR A 158 -6.74 -1.74 12.75
C TYR A 158 -7.42 -2.97 13.35
N LEU A 159 -6.77 -3.67 14.28
CA LEU A 159 -7.30 -4.88 14.91
C LEU A 159 -8.61 -4.62 15.69
N GLU A 160 -8.68 -3.53 16.43
CA GLU A 160 -9.89 -3.15 17.17
C GLU A 160 -11.05 -2.80 16.22
N HIS A 161 -10.75 -2.08 15.14
CA HIS A 161 -11.76 -1.62 14.22
C HIS A 161 -12.21 -2.66 13.18
N CYS A 162 -11.43 -3.70 12.93
CA CYS A 162 -11.85 -4.80 12.05
C CYS A 162 -12.54 -5.95 12.83
N ASP A 163 -12.87 -5.72 14.11
CA ASP A 163 -13.50 -6.75 14.95
C ASP A 163 -12.71 -8.07 15.02
N ARG A 164 -11.40 -7.97 14.85
CA ARG A 164 -10.45 -9.08 14.73
C ARG A 164 -10.70 -9.99 13.54
N ASP A 165 -11.34 -9.48 12.48
CA ASP A 165 -11.49 -10.22 11.24
C ASP A 165 -10.12 -10.43 10.58
N ARG A 166 -9.75 -11.71 10.40
CA ARG A 166 -8.44 -12.09 9.86
C ARG A 166 -8.24 -11.63 8.43
N ASN A 167 -9.26 -11.76 7.57
CA ASN A 167 -9.15 -11.37 6.17
C ASN A 167 -8.92 -9.88 6.03
N ILE A 168 -9.64 -9.06 6.80
CA ILE A 168 -9.46 -7.61 6.81
C ILE A 168 -8.05 -7.28 7.29
N MET A 169 -7.56 -7.89 8.37
CA MET A 169 -6.23 -7.64 8.89
C MET A 169 -5.12 -8.06 7.92
N GLU A 170 -5.26 -9.18 7.20
CA GLU A 170 -4.33 -9.60 6.16
C GLU A 170 -4.23 -8.60 5.01
N HIS A 171 -5.37 -8.02 4.58
CA HIS A 171 -5.38 -6.94 3.59
C HIS A 171 -4.66 -5.67 4.10
N ARG A 172 -4.84 -5.32 5.39
CA ARG A 172 -4.13 -4.21 6.02
C ARG A 172 -2.62 -4.43 6.06
N CYS A 173 -2.21 -5.61 6.50
CA CYS A 173 -0.79 -5.97 6.52
C CYS A 173 -0.19 -5.97 5.10
N SER A 174 -0.92 -6.49 4.11
CA SER A 174 -0.47 -6.50 2.71
C SER A 174 -0.31 -5.09 2.15
N HIS A 175 -1.25 -4.19 2.45
CA HIS A 175 -1.13 -2.77 2.09
C HIS A 175 0.14 -2.14 2.68
N LEU A 176 0.38 -2.33 3.98
CA LEU A 176 1.56 -1.78 4.65
C LEU A 176 2.86 -2.38 4.09
N ARG A 177 2.91 -3.69 3.82
CA ARG A 177 4.08 -4.35 3.22
C ARG A 177 4.42 -3.72 1.88
N LEU A 178 3.43 -3.53 1.01
CA LEU A 178 3.61 -2.91 -0.30
C LEU A 178 4.08 -1.46 -0.18
N LEU A 179 3.50 -0.71 0.74
CA LEU A 179 3.86 0.68 0.99
C LEU A 179 5.31 0.80 1.48
N PHE A 180 5.74 -0.04 2.43
CA PHE A 180 7.13 -0.09 2.86
C PHE A 180 8.06 -0.49 1.72
N HIS A 181 7.71 -1.49 0.91
CA HIS A 181 8.50 -1.89 -0.24
C HIS A 181 8.74 -0.70 -1.20
N MET A 182 7.68 0.01 -1.59
CA MET A 182 7.80 1.16 -2.48
C MET A 182 8.67 2.27 -1.89
N GLY A 183 8.47 2.59 -0.62
CA GLY A 183 9.26 3.62 0.04
C GLY A 183 10.74 3.23 0.18
N LEU A 184 11.02 1.96 0.43
CA LEU A 184 12.39 1.45 0.56
C LEU A 184 13.11 1.37 -0.79
N VAL A 185 12.41 1.06 -1.87
CA VAL A 185 12.94 1.15 -3.25
C VAL A 185 13.34 2.60 -3.56
N ALA A 186 12.48 3.56 -3.27
CA ALA A 186 12.77 4.97 -3.49
C ALA A 186 13.92 5.48 -2.60
N LEU A 187 13.97 5.05 -1.32
CA LEU A 187 15.05 5.39 -0.41
C LEU A 187 16.40 4.86 -0.90
N MET A 188 16.48 3.60 -1.29
CA MET A 188 17.73 3.02 -1.80
C MET A 188 18.18 3.70 -3.10
N ALA A 189 17.22 4.05 -3.97
CA ALA A 189 17.51 4.80 -5.18
C ALA A 189 18.10 6.19 -4.86
N TYR A 190 17.53 6.90 -3.90
CA TYR A 190 18.03 8.21 -3.45
C TYR A 190 19.42 8.08 -2.86
N THR A 191 19.63 7.16 -1.93
CA THR A 191 20.94 6.88 -1.29
C THR A 191 22.03 6.62 -2.34
N THR A 192 21.71 5.84 -3.39
CA THR A 192 22.65 5.57 -4.48
C THR A 192 22.92 6.81 -5.36
N VAL A 193 21.90 7.62 -5.63
CA VAL A 193 22.02 8.83 -6.45
C VAL A 193 22.85 9.89 -5.72
N THR A 194 22.66 10.05 -4.40
CA THR A 194 23.39 11.02 -3.57
C THR A 194 24.76 10.51 -3.11
N GLU A 195 25.09 9.24 -3.40
CA GLU A 195 26.35 8.60 -2.97
C GLU A 195 26.48 8.51 -1.43
N ASP A 196 25.34 8.40 -0.74
CA ASP A 196 25.29 8.15 0.70
C ASP A 196 25.63 6.70 1.05
N ASP A 197 25.75 6.37 2.34
CA ASP A 197 26.09 5.03 2.81
C ASP A 197 24.93 4.02 2.62
N GLU A 198 24.97 3.32 1.49
CA GLU A 198 23.99 2.30 1.11
C GLU A 198 24.00 1.11 2.08
N GLU A 199 25.15 0.77 2.62
CA GLU A 199 25.27 -0.38 3.53
C GLU A 199 24.63 -0.09 4.88
N GLU A 200 24.83 1.09 5.44
CA GLU A 200 24.17 1.53 6.66
C GLU A 200 22.64 1.53 6.48
N VAL A 201 22.15 2.11 5.38
CA VAL A 201 20.71 2.16 5.06
C VAL A 201 20.13 0.76 4.91
N SER A 202 20.82 -0.12 4.17
CA SER A 202 20.39 -1.49 3.93
C SER A 202 20.31 -2.29 5.24
N GLN A 203 21.34 -2.28 6.06
CA GLN A 203 21.38 -2.99 7.34
C GLN A 203 20.29 -2.50 8.30
N LYS A 204 20.15 -1.18 8.43
CA LYS A 204 19.14 -0.54 9.28
C LYS A 204 17.73 -0.95 8.88
N TRP A 205 17.41 -0.90 7.58
CA TRP A 205 16.08 -1.19 7.13
C TRP A 205 15.77 -2.68 7.04
N THR A 206 16.71 -3.53 6.72
CA THR A 206 16.53 -4.99 6.80
C THR A 206 16.09 -5.40 8.20
N LYS A 207 16.76 -4.88 9.25
CA LYS A 207 16.35 -5.14 10.63
C LYS A 207 14.95 -4.61 10.94
N ARG A 208 14.62 -3.40 10.48
CA ARG A 208 13.30 -2.80 10.69
C ARG A 208 12.18 -3.58 9.98
N VAL A 209 12.44 -4.10 8.78
CA VAL A 209 11.51 -4.95 8.04
C VAL A 209 11.22 -6.24 8.81
N GLN A 210 12.24 -6.87 9.38
CA GLN A 210 12.06 -8.04 10.25
C GLN A 210 11.19 -7.70 11.49
N ASP A 211 11.43 -6.56 12.14
CA ASP A 211 10.63 -6.09 13.26
C ASP A 211 9.16 -5.85 12.86
N ILE A 212 8.93 -5.22 11.68
CA ILE A 212 7.59 -4.98 11.12
C ILE A 212 6.88 -6.31 10.88
N GLN A 213 7.55 -7.26 10.21
CA GLN A 213 6.99 -8.57 9.91
C GLN A 213 6.57 -9.30 11.18
N LYS A 214 7.46 -9.36 12.16
CA LYS A 214 7.15 -9.95 13.47
C LYS A 214 5.94 -9.29 14.12
N LYS A 215 5.85 -7.96 14.05
CA LYS A 215 4.73 -7.23 14.63
C LYS A 215 3.40 -7.51 13.91
N MET A 216 3.43 -7.68 12.60
CA MET A 216 2.27 -8.08 11.82
C MET A 216 1.82 -9.50 12.18
N GLU A 217 2.75 -10.44 12.32
CA GLU A 217 2.46 -11.82 12.75
C GLU A 217 1.83 -11.86 14.14
N GLU A 218 2.37 -11.09 15.11
CA GLU A 218 1.81 -10.96 16.45
C GLU A 218 0.35 -10.48 16.43
N VAL A 219 0.01 -9.54 15.56
CA VAL A 219 -1.35 -9.00 15.46
C VAL A 219 -2.27 -9.97 14.70
N LEU A 220 -1.79 -10.59 13.63
CA LEU A 220 -2.56 -11.60 12.90
C LEU A 220 -2.90 -12.82 13.77
N SER A 221 -2.02 -13.20 14.70
CA SER A 221 -2.30 -14.29 15.66
C SER A 221 -3.42 -13.96 16.67
N GLN A 222 -3.77 -12.68 16.81
CA GLN A 222 -4.86 -12.22 17.67
C GLN A 222 -6.21 -12.14 16.94
N CYS A 223 -6.24 -12.40 15.63
CA CYS A 223 -7.46 -12.43 14.84
C CYS A 223 -8.27 -13.71 15.11
N LYS A 224 -9.57 -13.63 14.88
CA LYS A 224 -10.46 -14.80 14.95
C LYS A 224 -10.16 -15.73 13.78
N ASP A 225 -10.12 -17.03 14.03
CA ASP A 225 -10.02 -18.01 12.95
C ASP A 225 -11.37 -18.11 12.20
N GLU A 226 -11.33 -18.36 10.89
CA GLU A 226 -12.53 -18.46 10.04
C GLU A 226 -13.52 -19.51 10.53
N SER A 227 -13.06 -20.55 11.22
CA SER A 227 -13.88 -21.62 11.80
C SER A 227 -14.79 -21.15 12.94
N SER A 228 -14.49 -20.03 13.60
CA SER A 228 -15.30 -19.52 14.72
C SER A 228 -16.46 -18.63 14.28
N VAL A 229 -16.41 -18.07 13.07
CA VAL A 229 -17.46 -17.17 12.54
C VAL A 229 -18.65 -17.96 11.98
N GLY A 230 -18.45 -19.19 11.54
CA GLY A 230 -19.53 -20.09 11.06
C GLY A 230 -20.45 -20.60 12.16
N SER A 231 -19.94 -20.76 13.38
CA SER A 231 -20.70 -21.34 14.50
C SER A 231 -21.69 -20.39 15.18
N GLU A 232 -21.45 -19.08 15.09
CA GLU A 232 -22.37 -18.09 15.70
C GLU A 232 -23.58 -17.74 14.80
N ARG A 233 -23.52 -18.07 13.49
CA ARG A 233 -24.65 -17.84 12.57
C ARG A 233 -25.69 -18.99 12.56
N GLU A 234 -25.35 -20.20 13.03
CA GLU A 234 -26.29 -21.33 13.06
C GLU A 234 -27.12 -21.46 14.35
N VAL A 235 -26.78 -20.74 15.41
CA VAL A 235 -27.49 -20.82 16.69
C VAL A 235 -28.68 -19.83 16.80
N GLY A 236 -28.83 -18.91 15.85
CA GLY A 236 -29.91 -17.90 15.82
C GLY A 236 -31.19 -18.32 15.11
N GLY A 237 -31.30 -19.54 14.60
CA GLY A 237 -32.38 -19.97 13.70
C GLY A 237 -33.16 -21.21 14.15
N SER A 238 -33.50 -21.38 15.44
CA SER A 238 -34.41 -22.45 15.82
C SER A 238 -35.28 -22.00 17.00
N GLY A 239 -36.51 -21.72 16.71
CA GLY A 239 -37.52 -21.58 17.76
C GLY A 239 -38.65 -20.62 17.44
N ASN A 240 -39.59 -21.00 16.55
CA ASN A 240 -41.01 -20.88 16.83
C ASN A 240 -41.84 -21.55 15.73
N GLN A 241 -42.04 -22.87 15.92
CA GLN A 241 -43.25 -23.54 15.46
C GLN A 241 -44.24 -23.48 16.61
N LEU A 242 -45.30 -22.78 16.48
CA LEU A 242 -46.54 -23.05 17.20
C LEU A 242 -47.70 -22.74 16.24
N GLU A 243 -48.20 -23.87 15.76
CA GLU A 243 -49.61 -24.29 15.79
C GLU A 243 -50.70 -23.32 15.34
N GLY A 244 -51.40 -23.86 14.39
CA GLY A 244 -52.56 -23.41 13.73
C GLY A 244 -53.77 -23.06 14.60
N ARG A 245 -54.60 -22.24 14.04
CA ARG A 245 -56.03 -22.39 14.13
C ARG A 245 -56.68 -21.68 12.95
N ARG A 246 -57.42 -22.44 12.20
CA ARG A 246 -58.46 -22.00 11.26
C ARG A 246 -59.50 -21.20 12.03
N GLU A 247 -59.94 -20.10 11.47
CA GLU A 247 -61.34 -19.72 11.47
C GLU A 247 -61.69 -18.90 10.24
N GLU A 248 -62.81 -19.31 9.65
CA GLU A 248 -63.44 -18.81 8.47
C GLU A 248 -64.15 -17.47 8.74
N GLY A 249 -64.27 -16.69 7.69
CA GLY A 249 -65.53 -15.99 7.47
C GLY A 249 -65.50 -14.47 7.55
N ARG A 250 -65.63 -13.85 6.45
CA ARG A 250 -66.75 -12.98 6.02
C ARG A 250 -66.30 -11.72 5.31
N GLU A 251 -66.77 -11.67 4.09
CA GLU A 251 -66.91 -10.49 3.23
C GLU A 251 -67.57 -9.32 3.95
N VAL A 252 -67.26 -8.17 3.45
CA VAL A 252 -68.15 -7.04 3.04
C VAL A 252 -67.30 -5.78 3.03
N GLY A 253 -66.94 -5.19 1.89
CA GLY A 253 -67.73 -4.17 1.24
C GLY A 253 -67.21 -2.77 1.50
N ASP A 254 -66.71 -2.22 0.45
CA ASP A 254 -67.13 -0.96 -0.19
C ASP A 254 -66.45 0.39 0.18
N LYS A 255 -65.92 0.96 -0.90
CA LYS A 255 -65.97 2.34 -1.40
C LYS A 255 -65.16 3.48 -0.77
N ARG A 256 -64.51 4.09 -1.77
CA ARG A 256 -64.33 5.55 -1.99
C ARG A 256 -63.29 6.25 -1.09
N GLY A 257 -62.37 6.98 -1.55
CA GLY A 257 -62.22 7.90 -2.65
C GLY A 257 -61.37 9.07 -2.17
N GLY A 258 -60.59 9.59 -3.01
CA GLY A 258 -60.33 11.02 -2.94
C GLY A 258 -58.93 11.56 -2.79
N ARG A 259 -58.36 11.86 -3.91
CA ARG A 259 -57.66 13.12 -4.30
C ARG A 259 -56.47 13.66 -3.56
N ASN A 260 -55.44 13.73 -4.36
CA ASN A 260 -54.56 14.91 -4.63
C ASN A 260 -54.18 15.83 -3.48
N LYS A 261 -52.89 16.03 -3.30
CA LYS A 261 -52.29 17.36 -3.55
C LYS A 261 -50.79 17.29 -3.75
N VAL A 262 -50.38 17.70 -4.91
CA VAL A 262 -49.09 18.24 -5.30
C VAL A 262 -48.85 19.52 -4.49
N LEU A 263 -47.65 19.72 -3.98
CA LEU A 263 -47.07 21.06 -3.80
C LEU A 263 -45.55 20.96 -3.89
N SER A 264 -45.10 21.48 -5.02
CA SER A 264 -43.77 22.01 -5.31
C SER A 264 -43.55 23.30 -4.52
N ILE A 265 -42.27 23.72 -4.38
CA ILE A 265 -41.72 25.06 -4.15
C ILE A 265 -40.69 24.97 -2.96
N LYS A 266 -39.49 25.27 -3.09
CA LYS A 266 -38.50 26.09 -3.83
C LYS A 266 -37.11 25.49 -3.63
#